data_669c790f711021382207db60b59be8e8
#
_entry.id   669c790f711021382207db60b59be8e8
#
_cell.length_a   1.000
_cell.length_b   1.000
_cell.length_c   1.000
_cell.angle_alpha   90.00
_cell.angle_beta   90.00
_cell.angle_gamma   90.00
#
_symmetry.space_group_name_H-M   'P 1'
#
loop_
_entity.id
_entity.type
_entity.pdbx_description
1 polymer ?
#
loop_
_entity_poly.entity_id
_entity_poly.type
_entity_poly.pdbx_seq_one_letter_code
_entity_poly.pdbx_strand_id
1 'polypeptide(L)'
;MADKESKKKTVVYTEEQEKNIKKATLLSLIPGLGQLYNKQVFKALVFFAILIVFIIEMVVYGAGALEGLVTLGTVPREDHSLFMLIEGSMQILIMVVFILIYAINIYDARRVAKMRALDPKSVNYTVKSILLNAYNNGFAYMLTVPAYFVMLFAILFPVLVTIFISFTNYDFYHIPPANLVDWVGFETFASIFSLSTYRDTFFEVFSWTVIWTVSATTLQLVLGILTAVVLNQPFIKGKRIFGVILLLPWAVPAFITIMSFSNMFNDSVGAINSQVIPFINNLPFVDIPAIAWKTDPFWTKIAIIAIQGWLGFPYIYVLVSGILQSIPSDWYEASVIDGATSVQKFRYITLPQIFAVAAPIFVTQYTGNFNNFSMIYLFNEGGPGSVGSGAGSTDILISWIYKLTTGQSPQFNIASAVTLIISAVVITISMLIFSRTRAFEMED
;
A
#
# COMPACT_ATOMS: atom_id res chain seq x y z
N MET A 1 7.34 -38.82 -12.34
CA MET A 1 8.31 -39.46 -11.46
C MET A 1 9.66 -39.44 -12.14
N ALA A 2 10.50 -38.50 -11.84
CA ALA A 2 11.93 -38.49 -12.11
C ALA A 2 12.55 -37.49 -11.13
N ASP A 3 13.27 -38.05 -10.23
CA ASP A 3 14.01 -37.53 -9.10
C ASP A 3 14.98 -36.41 -9.54
N LYS A 4 14.67 -35.14 -9.27
CA LYS A 4 15.60 -34.00 -9.39
C LYS A 4 16.02 -33.54 -7.99
N GLU A 5 16.55 -34.44 -7.20
CA GLU A 5 17.50 -34.05 -6.15
C GLU A 5 18.78 -33.52 -6.81
N SER A 6 18.83 -32.26 -7.13
CA SER A 6 20.05 -31.52 -7.37
C SER A 6 20.85 -31.49 -6.07
N LYS A 7 21.62 -32.58 -5.81
CA LYS A 7 22.66 -32.60 -4.77
C LYS A 7 23.56 -31.39 -5.00
N LYS A 8 23.44 -30.33 -4.15
CA LYS A 8 24.45 -29.29 -4.01
C LYS A 8 25.76 -30.03 -3.74
N LYS A 9 26.62 -30.21 -4.76
CA LYS A 9 27.96 -30.71 -4.58
C LYS A 9 28.65 -29.80 -3.58
N THR A 10 28.89 -30.29 -2.38
CA THR A 10 29.63 -29.58 -1.34
C THR A 10 31.05 -29.35 -1.90
N VAL A 11 31.35 -28.14 -2.32
CA VAL A 11 32.69 -27.80 -2.84
C VAL A 11 33.63 -27.81 -1.65
N VAL A 12 34.58 -28.72 -1.67
CA VAL A 12 35.65 -28.83 -0.65
C VAL A 12 36.80 -27.95 -1.09
N TYR A 13 37.15 -26.96 -0.27
CA TYR A 13 38.31 -26.08 -0.48
C TYR A 13 39.53 -26.65 0.22
N THR A 14 40.72 -26.41 -0.32
CA THR A 14 41.95 -26.68 0.38
C THR A 14 42.12 -25.70 1.55
N GLU A 15 42.95 -26.06 2.55
CA GLU A 15 43.16 -25.21 3.72
C GLU A 15 43.68 -23.81 3.32
N GLU A 16 44.57 -23.75 2.33
CA GLU A 16 45.08 -22.48 1.78
C GLU A 16 43.99 -21.65 1.09
N GLN A 17 43.11 -22.31 0.32
CA GLN A 17 41.95 -21.66 -0.32
C GLN A 17 41.00 -21.07 0.72
N GLU A 18 40.69 -21.81 1.77
CA GLU A 18 39.86 -21.30 2.89
C GLU A 18 40.49 -20.09 3.60
N LYS A 19 41.81 -20.14 3.85
CA LYS A 19 42.54 -19.03 4.43
C LYS A 19 42.46 -17.77 3.56
N ASN A 20 42.62 -17.92 2.25
CA ASN A 20 42.50 -16.81 1.29
C ASN A 20 41.07 -16.25 1.20
N ILE A 21 40.02 -17.10 1.24
CA ILE A 21 38.63 -16.66 1.29
C ILE A 21 38.36 -15.89 2.60
N LYS A 22 38.77 -16.40 3.74
CA LYS A 22 38.67 -15.72 5.03
C LYS A 22 39.39 -14.37 5.03
N LYS A 23 40.59 -14.31 4.48
CA LYS A 23 41.38 -13.07 4.39
C LYS A 23 40.70 -12.02 3.51
N ALA A 24 40.19 -12.40 2.33
CA ALA A 24 39.42 -11.48 1.48
C ALA A 24 38.18 -10.94 2.18
N THR A 25 37.45 -11.80 2.90
CA THR A 25 36.26 -11.42 3.66
C THR A 25 36.59 -10.46 4.80
N LEU A 26 37.67 -10.73 5.59
CA LEU A 26 38.09 -9.85 6.67
C LEU A 26 38.60 -8.49 6.16
N LEU A 27 39.35 -8.48 5.07
CA LEU A 27 39.81 -7.22 4.48
C LEU A 27 38.64 -6.36 3.98
N SER A 28 37.53 -6.97 3.57
CA SER A 28 36.35 -6.23 3.11
C SER A 28 35.54 -5.57 4.25
N LEU A 29 35.93 -5.73 5.52
CA LEU A 29 35.45 -4.86 6.59
C LEU A 29 35.83 -3.39 6.37
N ILE A 30 36.90 -3.12 5.64
CA ILE A 30 37.12 -1.82 5.02
C ILE A 30 36.68 -1.93 3.57
N PRO A 31 35.56 -1.25 3.16
CA PRO A 31 35.02 -1.35 1.82
C PRO A 31 36.08 -1.12 0.75
N GLY A 32 36.16 -2.03 -0.23
CA GLY A 32 37.15 -1.99 -1.31
C GLY A 32 38.43 -2.81 -1.08
N LEU A 33 38.91 -3.00 0.17
CA LEU A 33 40.14 -3.75 0.41
C LEU A 33 40.03 -5.24 0.03
N GLY A 34 38.88 -5.86 0.25
CA GLY A 34 38.62 -7.24 -0.15
C GLY A 34 38.63 -7.41 -1.65
N GLN A 35 38.07 -6.46 -2.40
CA GLN A 35 38.10 -6.43 -3.87
C GLN A 35 39.52 -6.20 -4.40
N LEU A 36 40.28 -5.33 -3.75
CA LEU A 36 41.70 -5.10 -4.09
C LEU A 36 42.53 -6.37 -3.89
N TYR A 37 42.34 -7.09 -2.77
CA TYR A 37 42.97 -8.39 -2.55
C TYR A 37 42.58 -9.42 -3.62
N ASN A 38 41.36 -9.38 -4.10
CA ASN A 38 40.84 -10.21 -5.20
C ASN A 38 41.31 -9.72 -6.58
N LYS A 39 42.17 -8.69 -6.68
CA LYS A 39 42.68 -8.07 -7.92
C LYS A 39 41.57 -7.38 -8.77
N GLN A 40 40.45 -7.00 -8.19
CA GLN A 40 39.37 -6.27 -8.86
C GLN A 40 39.47 -4.75 -8.57
N VAL A 41 40.51 -4.11 -9.10
CA VAL A 41 40.85 -2.70 -8.82
C VAL A 41 39.70 -1.75 -9.07
N PHE A 42 38.95 -1.90 -10.17
CA PHE A 42 37.82 -1.02 -10.48
C PHE A 42 36.74 -1.08 -9.39
N LYS A 43 36.34 -2.27 -8.98
CA LYS A 43 35.35 -2.42 -7.88
C LYS A 43 35.88 -1.87 -6.57
N ALA A 44 37.17 -2.09 -6.29
CA ALA A 44 37.80 -1.54 -5.10
C ALA A 44 37.69 -0.01 -5.06
N LEU A 45 38.03 0.67 -6.16
CA LEU A 45 37.90 2.12 -6.28
C LEU A 45 36.46 2.61 -6.09
N VAL A 46 35.48 1.90 -6.64
CA VAL A 46 34.06 2.23 -6.45
C VAL A 46 33.67 2.15 -4.97
N PHE A 47 34.01 1.06 -4.28
CA PHE A 47 33.67 0.91 -2.86
C PHE A 47 34.43 1.88 -1.98
N PHE A 48 35.68 2.21 -2.29
CA PHE A 48 36.43 3.26 -1.60
C PHE A 48 35.80 4.64 -1.79
N ALA A 49 35.38 4.97 -3.03
CA ALA A 49 34.70 6.23 -3.29
C ALA A 49 33.40 6.35 -2.49
N ILE A 50 32.59 5.29 -2.46
CA ILE A 50 31.35 5.26 -1.66
C ILE A 50 31.65 5.45 -0.17
N LEU A 51 32.69 4.78 0.36
CA LEU A 51 33.10 4.93 1.76
C LEU A 51 33.52 6.38 2.07
N ILE A 52 34.35 6.98 1.22
CA ILE A 52 34.83 8.36 1.38
C ILE A 52 33.66 9.34 1.36
N VAL A 53 32.76 9.21 0.37
CA VAL A 53 31.56 10.06 0.27
C VAL A 53 30.69 9.94 1.52
N PHE A 54 30.48 8.72 2.02
CA PHE A 54 29.70 8.51 3.24
C PHE A 54 30.37 9.10 4.48
N ILE A 55 31.70 8.98 4.62
CA ILE A 55 32.43 9.60 5.74
C ILE A 55 32.34 11.12 5.68
N ILE A 56 32.52 11.72 4.50
CA ILE A 56 32.41 13.17 4.33
C ILE A 56 30.99 13.62 4.66
N GLU A 57 29.98 12.93 4.17
CA GLU A 57 28.57 13.20 4.43
C GLU A 57 28.28 13.13 5.94
N MET A 58 28.72 12.07 6.62
CA MET A 58 28.54 11.91 8.07
C MET A 58 29.22 13.00 8.90
N VAL A 59 30.43 13.44 8.50
CA VAL A 59 31.17 14.49 9.23
C VAL A 59 30.58 15.87 8.98
N VAL A 60 30.17 16.16 7.77
CA VAL A 60 29.70 17.50 7.38
C VAL A 60 28.24 17.73 7.78
N TYR A 61 27.41 16.69 7.68
CA TYR A 61 25.96 16.82 7.80
C TYR A 61 25.32 15.77 8.72
N GLY A 62 25.66 14.50 8.50
CA GLY A 62 24.96 13.38 9.09
C GLY A 62 25.01 13.32 10.62
N ALA A 63 26.15 13.65 11.24
CA ALA A 63 26.27 13.65 12.70
C ALA A 63 25.35 14.71 13.32
N GLY A 64 25.29 15.91 12.75
CA GLY A 64 24.39 16.99 13.22
C GLY A 64 22.91 16.64 12.99
N ALA A 65 22.58 16.01 11.87
CA ALA A 65 21.22 15.57 11.59
C ALA A 65 20.73 14.49 12.59
N LEU A 66 21.60 13.55 12.99
CA LEU A 66 21.30 12.55 14.02
C LEU A 66 21.17 13.17 15.42
N GLU A 67 22.04 14.11 15.77
CA GLU A 67 21.92 14.88 17.02
C GLU A 67 20.60 15.65 17.06
N GLY A 68 20.26 16.36 15.97
CA GLY A 68 18.99 17.05 15.82
C GLY A 68 17.77 16.15 15.93
N LEU A 69 17.84 14.91 15.42
CA LEU A 69 16.77 13.92 15.57
C LEU A 69 16.58 13.50 17.04
N VAL A 70 17.67 13.36 17.80
CA VAL A 70 17.59 12.95 19.20
C VAL A 70 17.08 14.08 20.09
N THR A 71 17.56 15.31 19.86
CA THR A 71 17.25 16.48 20.70
C THR A 71 15.95 17.20 20.29
N LEU A 72 15.56 17.13 19.02
CA LEU A 72 14.49 17.90 18.38
C LEU A 72 14.63 19.43 18.57
N GLY A 73 15.86 19.88 18.83
CA GLY A 73 16.20 21.27 19.12
C GLY A 73 16.26 21.54 20.63
N THR A 74 16.98 22.61 20.98
CA THR A 74 17.20 23.02 22.37
C THR A 74 16.88 24.48 22.61
N VAL A 75 16.86 25.32 21.55
CA VAL A 75 16.65 26.75 21.63
C VAL A 75 15.35 27.15 20.90
N PRO A 76 14.26 27.45 21.63
CA PRO A 76 13.02 27.91 21.01
C PRO A 76 13.25 29.16 20.13
N ARG A 77 12.56 29.22 19.00
CA ARG A 77 12.64 30.27 17.95
C ARG A 77 13.91 30.29 17.09
N GLU A 78 14.95 29.52 17.46
CA GLU A 78 16.14 29.30 16.65
C GLU A 78 16.10 27.92 16.00
N ASP A 79 15.87 26.89 16.81
CA ASP A 79 15.75 25.50 16.33
C ASP A 79 14.36 25.21 15.76
N HIS A 80 14.31 24.37 14.74
CA HIS A 80 13.07 23.94 14.14
C HIS A 80 12.93 22.41 14.24
N SER A 81 12.28 21.94 15.31
CA SER A 81 12.15 20.51 15.64
C SER A 81 11.70 19.62 14.48
N LEU A 82 10.75 20.12 13.65
CA LEU A 82 10.25 19.34 12.52
C LEU A 82 11.32 19.15 11.41
N PHE A 83 12.12 20.21 11.14
CA PHE A 83 13.21 20.06 10.16
C PHE A 83 14.30 19.13 10.70
N MET A 84 14.65 19.22 11.97
CA MET A 84 15.60 18.30 12.61
C MET A 84 15.12 16.84 12.55
N LEU A 85 13.82 16.60 12.80
CA LEU A 85 13.21 15.27 12.67
C LEU A 85 13.27 14.77 11.22
N ILE A 86 12.99 15.64 10.24
CA ILE A 86 13.03 15.33 8.81
C ILE A 86 14.46 15.00 8.37
N GLU A 87 15.43 15.84 8.72
CA GLU A 87 16.85 15.67 8.39
C GLU A 87 17.41 14.39 9.00
N GLY A 88 17.14 14.15 10.28
CA GLY A 88 17.55 12.91 10.93
C GLY A 88 16.88 11.67 10.37
N SER A 89 15.60 11.75 9.97
CA SER A 89 14.91 10.67 9.28
C SER A 89 15.57 10.34 7.93
N MET A 90 15.94 11.37 7.18
CA MET A 90 16.68 11.21 5.92
C MET A 90 18.04 10.56 6.17
N GLN A 91 18.73 10.99 7.23
CA GLN A 91 20.04 10.44 7.61
C GLN A 91 19.96 8.96 7.97
N ILE A 92 18.91 8.52 8.67
CA ILE A 92 18.68 7.08 8.93
C ILE A 92 18.56 6.31 7.62
N LEU A 93 17.81 6.83 6.62
CA LEU A 93 17.68 6.16 5.32
C LEU A 93 19.03 6.09 4.58
N ILE A 94 19.82 7.15 4.60
CA ILE A 94 21.19 7.15 4.04
C ILE A 94 22.04 6.09 4.72
N MET A 95 22.00 5.98 6.04
CA MET A 95 22.70 4.94 6.79
C MET A 95 22.23 3.53 6.40
N VAL A 96 20.93 3.30 6.27
CA VAL A 96 20.38 2.00 5.82
C VAL A 96 20.90 1.64 4.43
N VAL A 97 20.89 2.58 3.48
CA VAL A 97 21.46 2.38 2.13
C VAL A 97 22.93 2.04 2.21
N PHE A 98 23.69 2.78 3.02
CA PHE A 98 25.12 2.49 3.20
C PHE A 98 25.36 1.11 3.82
N ILE A 99 24.59 0.70 4.83
CA ILE A 99 24.69 -0.64 5.45
C ILE A 99 24.40 -1.74 4.41
N LEU A 100 23.41 -1.54 3.55
CA LEU A 100 23.11 -2.49 2.45
C LEU A 100 24.27 -2.60 1.45
N ILE A 101 24.84 -1.45 1.04
CA ILE A 101 26.00 -1.42 0.15
C ILE A 101 27.21 -2.07 0.84
N TYR A 102 27.41 -1.82 2.14
CA TYR A 102 28.46 -2.44 2.95
C TYR A 102 28.32 -3.97 3.02
N ALA A 103 27.08 -4.46 3.21
CA ALA A 103 26.81 -5.89 3.19
C ALA A 103 27.10 -6.52 1.81
N ILE A 104 26.72 -5.82 0.73
CA ILE A 104 27.01 -6.23 -0.66
C ILE A 104 28.53 -6.26 -0.91
N ASN A 105 29.28 -5.28 -0.39
CA ASN A 105 30.74 -5.26 -0.50
C ASN A 105 31.39 -6.52 0.12
N ILE A 106 30.99 -6.89 1.35
CA ILE A 106 31.49 -8.10 2.02
C ILE A 106 31.09 -9.37 1.24
N TYR A 107 29.84 -9.45 0.83
CA TYR A 107 29.32 -10.59 0.07
C TYR A 107 30.05 -10.76 -1.27
N ASP A 108 30.23 -9.67 -2.04
CA ASP A 108 30.93 -9.69 -3.32
C ASP A 108 32.40 -10.13 -3.14
N ALA A 109 33.11 -9.57 -2.17
CA ALA A 109 34.51 -9.94 -1.90
C ALA A 109 34.64 -11.45 -1.58
N ARG A 110 33.75 -11.97 -0.72
CA ARG A 110 33.72 -13.40 -0.37
C ARG A 110 33.37 -14.28 -1.56
N ARG A 111 32.36 -13.89 -2.35
CA ARG A 111 31.93 -14.61 -3.56
C ARG A 111 33.05 -14.69 -4.58
N VAL A 112 33.69 -13.56 -4.87
CA VAL A 112 34.81 -13.51 -5.83
C VAL A 112 36.02 -14.31 -5.34
N ALA A 113 36.34 -14.26 -4.05
CA ALA A 113 37.40 -15.09 -3.49
C ALA A 113 37.13 -16.59 -3.64
N LYS A 114 35.89 -17.04 -3.46
CA LYS A 114 35.47 -18.42 -3.71
C LYS A 114 35.59 -18.80 -5.21
N MET A 115 35.12 -17.94 -6.10
CA MET A 115 35.26 -18.16 -7.56
C MET A 115 36.73 -18.25 -7.95
N ARG A 116 37.57 -17.34 -7.46
CA ARG A 116 39.00 -17.32 -7.72
C ARG A 116 39.73 -18.56 -7.20
N ALA A 117 39.30 -19.10 -6.05
CA ALA A 117 39.84 -20.31 -5.48
C ALA A 117 39.54 -21.56 -6.33
N LEU A 118 38.44 -21.62 -7.03
CA LEU A 118 38.02 -22.74 -7.88
C LEU A 118 38.61 -22.60 -9.31
N ASP A 119 38.41 -21.45 -9.93
CA ASP A 119 38.91 -21.13 -11.26
C ASP A 119 39.29 -19.65 -11.37
N PRO A 120 40.59 -19.31 -11.32
CA PRO A 120 41.01 -17.92 -11.46
C PRO A 120 40.59 -17.25 -12.79
N LYS A 121 40.33 -18.03 -13.85
CA LYS A 121 39.92 -17.50 -15.17
C LYS A 121 38.44 -17.11 -15.20
N SER A 122 37.64 -17.63 -14.31
CA SER A 122 36.21 -17.30 -14.19
C SER A 122 35.95 -15.90 -13.60
N VAL A 123 36.96 -15.26 -13.03
CA VAL A 123 36.85 -13.95 -12.37
C VAL A 123 37.05 -12.82 -13.37
N ASN A 124 36.13 -11.85 -13.35
CA ASN A 124 36.22 -10.64 -14.18
C ASN A 124 37.14 -9.61 -13.53
N TYR A 125 38.31 -9.36 -14.15
CA TYR A 125 39.33 -8.43 -13.61
C TYR A 125 39.31 -7.07 -14.32
N THR A 126 38.92 -7.01 -15.58
CA THR A 126 38.92 -5.78 -16.37
C THR A 126 37.58 -5.03 -16.22
N VAL A 127 37.62 -3.71 -16.33
CA VAL A 127 36.42 -2.86 -16.32
C VAL A 127 35.41 -3.34 -17.35
N LYS A 128 35.86 -3.62 -18.58
CA LYS A 128 34.97 -4.12 -19.65
C LYS A 128 34.29 -5.44 -19.27
N SER A 129 35.02 -6.40 -18.70
CA SER A 129 34.46 -7.70 -18.32
C SER A 129 33.47 -7.56 -17.12
N ILE A 130 33.75 -6.66 -16.18
CA ILE A 130 32.86 -6.38 -15.05
C ILE A 130 31.55 -5.76 -15.55
N LEU A 131 31.64 -4.75 -16.42
CA LEU A 131 30.45 -4.09 -16.98
C LEU A 131 29.63 -5.02 -17.90
N LEU A 132 30.28 -5.82 -18.74
CA LEU A 132 29.59 -6.82 -19.56
C LEU A 132 28.91 -7.89 -18.72
N ASN A 133 29.55 -8.35 -17.64
CA ASN A 133 28.93 -9.30 -16.75
C ASN A 133 27.74 -8.69 -15.99
N ALA A 134 27.86 -7.44 -15.56
CA ALA A 134 26.75 -6.71 -14.96
C ALA A 134 25.58 -6.56 -15.95
N TYR A 135 25.86 -6.23 -17.20
CA TYR A 135 24.84 -6.13 -18.25
C TYR A 135 24.19 -7.49 -18.55
N ASN A 136 24.96 -8.54 -18.78
CA ASN A 136 24.43 -9.84 -19.21
C ASN A 136 23.70 -10.60 -18.10
N ASN A 137 24.23 -10.55 -16.87
CA ASN A 137 23.71 -11.33 -15.73
C ASN A 137 22.99 -10.48 -14.69
N GLY A 138 23.13 -9.16 -14.74
CA GLY A 138 22.55 -8.22 -13.78
C GLY A 138 21.54 -7.25 -14.39
N PHE A 139 21.18 -7.41 -15.68
CA PHE A 139 20.32 -6.46 -16.39
C PHE A 139 18.99 -6.21 -15.67
N ALA A 140 18.34 -7.28 -15.18
CA ALA A 140 17.11 -7.15 -14.42
C ALA A 140 17.28 -6.26 -13.16
N TYR A 141 18.39 -6.44 -12.43
CA TYR A 141 18.71 -5.61 -11.28
C TYR A 141 19.01 -4.16 -11.66
N MET A 142 19.72 -3.94 -12.78
CA MET A 142 20.00 -2.58 -13.29
C MET A 142 18.73 -1.80 -13.61
N LEU A 143 17.68 -2.47 -14.10
CA LEU A 143 16.37 -1.85 -14.36
C LEU A 143 15.56 -1.60 -13.08
N THR A 144 15.64 -2.51 -12.11
CA THR A 144 14.80 -2.42 -10.89
C THR A 144 15.41 -1.56 -9.78
N VAL A 145 16.74 -1.50 -9.67
CA VAL A 145 17.42 -0.72 -8.61
C VAL A 145 17.04 0.76 -8.59
N PRO A 146 16.98 1.49 -9.75
CA PRO A 146 16.54 2.89 -9.72
C PRO A 146 15.10 3.05 -9.20
N ALA A 147 14.19 2.13 -9.55
CA ALA A 147 12.81 2.15 -9.07
C ALA A 147 12.74 1.91 -7.55
N TYR A 148 13.49 0.94 -7.02
CA TYR A 148 13.59 0.72 -5.59
C TYR A 148 14.20 1.91 -4.84
N PHE A 149 15.20 2.56 -5.45
CA PHE A 149 15.80 3.76 -4.86
C PHE A 149 14.80 4.91 -4.75
N VAL A 150 14.03 5.18 -5.82
CA VAL A 150 12.96 6.19 -5.78
C VAL A 150 11.89 5.81 -4.76
N MET A 151 11.48 4.54 -4.70
CA MET A 151 10.49 4.03 -3.75
C MET A 151 10.94 4.22 -2.29
N LEU A 152 12.23 4.03 -2.00
CA LEU A 152 12.79 4.23 -0.67
C LEU A 152 12.60 5.68 -0.19
N PHE A 153 12.85 6.66 -1.06
CA PHE A 153 12.72 8.09 -0.71
C PHE A 153 11.28 8.59 -0.84
N ALA A 154 10.51 8.12 -1.82
CA ALA A 154 9.15 8.61 -2.03
C ALA A 154 8.11 7.96 -1.11
N ILE A 155 8.35 6.75 -0.63
CA ILE A 155 7.41 5.98 0.21
C ILE A 155 7.95 5.80 1.62
N LEU A 156 9.14 5.19 1.78
CA LEU A 156 9.64 4.86 3.12
C LEU A 156 10.02 6.10 3.94
N PHE A 157 10.51 7.16 3.31
CA PHE A 157 10.85 8.39 4.02
C PHE A 157 9.64 9.04 4.71
N PRO A 158 8.51 9.35 4.01
CA PRO A 158 7.33 9.91 4.67
C PRO A 158 6.74 8.97 5.74
N VAL A 159 6.80 7.66 5.54
CA VAL A 159 6.37 6.67 6.55
C VAL A 159 7.23 6.78 7.80
N LEU A 160 8.56 6.88 7.66
CA LEU A 160 9.48 7.02 8.78
C LEU A 160 9.23 8.32 9.57
N VAL A 161 9.01 9.43 8.85
CA VAL A 161 8.65 10.72 9.47
C VAL A 161 7.33 10.59 10.25
N THR A 162 6.31 9.94 9.67
CA THR A 162 5.03 9.70 10.35
C THR A 162 5.22 8.83 11.60
N ILE A 163 6.06 7.80 11.53
CA ILE A 163 6.40 6.97 12.69
C ILE A 163 6.98 7.85 13.80
N PHE A 164 7.96 8.67 13.51
CA PHE A 164 8.60 9.51 14.53
C PHE A 164 7.63 10.55 15.12
N ILE A 165 6.84 11.23 14.29
CA ILE A 165 5.83 12.19 14.75
C ILE A 165 4.86 11.55 15.76
N SER A 166 4.49 10.28 15.59
CA SER A 166 3.57 9.59 16.51
C SER A 166 4.10 9.42 17.93
N PHE A 167 5.42 9.50 18.12
CA PHE A 167 6.09 9.42 19.42
C PHE A 167 6.45 10.80 20.00
N THR A 168 5.97 11.89 19.37
CA THR A 168 6.20 13.26 19.81
C THR A 168 4.91 13.91 20.31
N ASN A 169 5.04 15.10 20.90
CA ASN A 169 3.92 15.98 21.26
C ASN A 169 3.57 17.02 20.17
N TYR A 170 3.88 16.74 18.89
CA TYR A 170 3.62 17.67 17.79
C TYR A 170 2.14 17.89 17.57
N ASP A 171 1.63 19.00 18.17
CA ASP A 171 0.24 19.42 18.14
C ASP A 171 0.13 20.94 17.94
N PHE A 172 -1.09 21.47 18.07
CA PHE A 172 -1.37 22.92 17.98
C PHE A 172 -0.55 23.79 18.95
N TYR A 173 -0.19 23.24 20.11
CA TYR A 173 0.57 23.97 21.14
C TYR A 173 2.09 23.88 20.92
N HIS A 174 2.56 22.88 20.20
CA HIS A 174 3.96 22.61 19.93
C HIS A 174 4.25 22.73 18.43
N ILE A 175 4.11 23.97 17.89
CA ILE A 175 4.40 24.28 16.49
C ILE A 175 5.77 24.96 16.38
N PRO A 176 6.79 24.28 15.80
CA PRO A 176 8.11 24.89 15.60
C PRO A 176 8.06 26.05 14.60
N PRO A 177 8.96 27.04 14.71
CA PRO A 177 10.03 27.18 15.71
C PRO A 177 9.59 27.87 17.00
N ALA A 178 8.32 28.34 17.10
CA ALA A 178 7.85 29.09 18.25
C ALA A 178 7.88 28.26 19.53
N ASN A 179 7.42 27.03 19.46
CA ASN A 179 7.47 26.04 20.53
C ASN A 179 8.12 24.78 19.99
N LEU A 180 9.08 24.24 20.71
CA LEU A 180 9.76 23.02 20.32
C LEU A 180 8.85 21.79 20.54
N VAL A 181 9.14 20.77 19.78
CA VAL A 181 8.53 19.44 19.89
C VAL A 181 9.45 18.55 20.71
N ASP A 182 8.89 17.72 21.59
CA ASP A 182 9.62 16.78 22.43
C ASP A 182 9.19 15.33 22.15
N TRP A 183 10.10 14.40 22.46
CA TRP A 183 9.78 12.99 22.47
C TRP A 183 8.95 12.62 23.71
N VAL A 184 7.73 12.12 23.51
CA VAL A 184 6.83 11.69 24.58
C VAL A 184 6.61 10.17 24.62
N GLY A 185 7.30 9.44 23.77
CA GLY A 185 7.21 7.98 23.71
C GLY A 185 5.77 7.52 23.40
N PHE A 186 5.21 6.64 24.22
CA PHE A 186 3.89 6.05 24.00
C PHE A 186 2.73 6.87 24.58
N GLU A 187 2.95 8.07 25.12
CA GLU A 187 1.89 8.89 25.72
C GLU A 187 0.80 9.26 24.70
N THR A 188 1.17 9.56 23.47
CA THR A 188 0.24 9.84 22.37
C THR A 188 -0.71 8.65 22.13
N PHE A 189 -0.17 7.43 22.11
CA PHE A 189 -0.99 6.21 21.96
C PHE A 189 -1.88 5.96 23.18
N ALA A 190 -1.34 6.18 24.38
CA ALA A 190 -2.12 6.04 25.60
C ALA A 190 -3.29 7.03 25.65
N SER A 191 -3.10 8.29 25.20
CA SER A 191 -4.13 9.31 25.20
C SER A 191 -5.30 8.99 24.26
N ILE A 192 -5.07 8.30 23.14
CA ILE A 192 -6.14 7.85 22.23
C ILE A 192 -7.12 6.92 22.96
N PHE A 193 -6.63 6.06 23.86
CA PHE A 193 -7.47 5.09 24.58
C PHE A 193 -7.91 5.54 25.98
N SER A 194 -7.18 6.44 26.62
CA SER A 194 -7.49 6.93 27.98
C SER A 194 -8.44 8.13 27.99
N LEU A 195 -8.29 9.05 27.03
CA LEU A 195 -9.15 10.23 26.94
C LEU A 195 -10.46 9.86 26.22
N SER A 196 -11.60 10.01 26.92
CA SER A 196 -12.91 9.66 26.37
C SER A 196 -13.20 10.31 25.03
N THR A 197 -12.79 11.56 24.86
CA THR A 197 -12.99 12.31 23.61
C THR A 197 -12.37 11.62 22.40
N TYR A 198 -11.12 11.16 22.48
CA TYR A 198 -10.46 10.45 21.37
C TYR A 198 -10.90 9.00 21.29
N ARG A 199 -11.03 8.31 22.42
CA ARG A 199 -11.42 6.90 22.47
C ARG A 199 -12.77 6.67 21.82
N ASP A 200 -13.78 7.42 22.25
CA ASP A 200 -15.15 7.21 21.79
C ASP A 200 -15.27 7.56 20.30
N THR A 201 -14.63 8.66 19.85
CA THR A 201 -14.53 9.01 18.43
C THR A 201 -13.81 7.94 17.63
N PHE A 202 -12.66 7.42 18.12
CA PHE A 202 -11.90 6.38 17.42
C PHE A 202 -12.75 5.13 17.19
N PHE A 203 -13.42 4.62 18.22
CA PHE A 203 -14.24 3.41 18.08
C PHE A 203 -15.46 3.62 17.19
N GLU A 204 -16.09 4.79 17.22
CA GLU A 204 -17.22 5.10 16.34
C GLU A 204 -16.77 5.19 14.88
N VAL A 205 -15.74 5.96 14.59
CA VAL A 205 -15.17 6.08 13.23
C VAL A 205 -14.60 4.75 12.74
N PHE A 206 -13.92 3.97 13.59
CA PHE A 206 -13.42 2.64 13.25
C PHE A 206 -14.57 1.68 12.90
N SER A 207 -15.60 1.63 13.72
CA SER A 207 -16.76 0.76 13.50
C SER A 207 -17.45 1.11 12.17
N TRP A 208 -17.64 2.40 11.92
CA TRP A 208 -18.20 2.85 10.65
C TRP A 208 -17.24 2.54 9.47
N THR A 209 -15.94 2.72 9.63
CA THR A 209 -14.95 2.37 8.59
C THR A 209 -15.07 0.90 8.17
N VAL A 210 -15.23 -0.01 9.15
CA VAL A 210 -15.42 -1.44 8.89
C VAL A 210 -16.75 -1.70 8.17
N ILE A 211 -17.86 -1.11 8.64
CA ILE A 211 -19.18 -1.25 8.02
C ILE A 211 -19.15 -0.73 6.57
N TRP A 212 -18.59 0.46 6.36
CA TRP A 212 -18.39 1.06 5.04
C TRP A 212 -17.60 0.15 4.13
N THR A 213 -16.42 -0.29 4.58
CA THR A 213 -15.52 -1.14 3.80
C THR A 213 -16.20 -2.43 3.36
N VAL A 214 -16.83 -3.12 4.31
CA VAL A 214 -17.52 -4.38 4.02
C VAL A 214 -18.72 -4.16 3.10
N SER A 215 -19.58 -3.19 3.40
CA SER A 215 -20.82 -2.97 2.65
C SER A 215 -20.54 -2.48 1.23
N ALA A 216 -19.70 -1.45 1.07
CA ALA A 216 -19.41 -0.86 -0.24
C ALA A 216 -18.64 -1.84 -1.13
N THR A 217 -17.64 -2.55 -0.59
CA THR A 217 -16.86 -3.52 -1.36
C THR A 217 -17.70 -4.72 -1.73
N THR A 218 -18.47 -5.29 -0.80
CA THR A 218 -19.34 -6.43 -1.11
C THR A 218 -20.38 -6.05 -2.17
N LEU A 219 -20.97 -4.87 -2.09
CA LEU A 219 -21.93 -4.40 -3.10
C LEU A 219 -21.29 -4.32 -4.49
N GLN A 220 -20.09 -3.70 -4.62
CA GLN A 220 -19.41 -3.61 -5.91
C GLN A 220 -19.00 -5.00 -6.44
N LEU A 221 -18.57 -5.93 -5.57
CA LEU A 221 -18.23 -7.30 -5.96
C LEU A 221 -19.47 -8.04 -6.48
N VAL A 222 -20.57 -7.99 -5.72
CA VAL A 222 -21.83 -8.64 -6.11
C VAL A 222 -22.34 -8.08 -7.44
N LEU A 223 -22.42 -6.77 -7.58
CA LEU A 223 -22.87 -6.13 -8.83
C LEU A 223 -21.96 -6.50 -10.01
N GLY A 224 -20.64 -6.46 -9.84
CA GLY A 224 -19.69 -6.80 -10.89
C GLY A 224 -19.76 -8.27 -11.31
N ILE A 225 -19.78 -9.18 -10.33
CA ILE A 225 -19.90 -10.64 -10.60
C ILE A 225 -21.23 -10.94 -11.30
N LEU A 226 -22.36 -10.46 -10.77
CA LEU A 226 -23.67 -10.70 -11.38
C LEU A 226 -23.75 -10.16 -12.80
N THR A 227 -23.24 -8.95 -13.02
CA THR A 227 -23.21 -8.33 -14.35
C THR A 227 -22.37 -9.15 -15.33
N ALA A 228 -21.18 -9.60 -14.91
CA ALA A 228 -20.32 -10.44 -15.73
C ALA A 228 -20.98 -11.78 -16.09
N VAL A 229 -21.57 -12.44 -15.10
CA VAL A 229 -22.25 -13.73 -15.31
C VAL A 229 -23.43 -13.58 -16.25
N VAL A 230 -24.28 -12.55 -16.07
CA VAL A 230 -25.45 -12.31 -16.92
C VAL A 230 -25.01 -12.00 -18.35
N LEU A 231 -24.10 -11.04 -18.55
CA LEU A 231 -23.67 -10.65 -19.89
C LEU A 231 -22.91 -11.73 -20.66
N ASN A 232 -22.28 -12.68 -19.96
CA ASN A 232 -21.60 -13.81 -20.62
C ASN A 232 -22.58 -14.92 -21.06
N GLN A 233 -23.89 -14.84 -20.74
CA GLN A 233 -24.86 -15.85 -21.17
C GLN A 233 -24.99 -15.89 -22.70
N PRO A 234 -25.14 -17.09 -23.32
CA PRO A 234 -25.21 -17.25 -24.77
C PRO A 234 -26.37 -16.51 -25.43
N PHE A 235 -27.50 -16.36 -24.73
CA PHE A 235 -28.71 -15.74 -25.23
C PHE A 235 -28.68 -14.20 -25.26
N ILE A 236 -27.70 -13.57 -24.58
CA ILE A 236 -27.59 -12.10 -24.59
C ILE A 236 -27.00 -11.64 -25.92
N LYS A 237 -27.81 -10.95 -26.71
CA LYS A 237 -27.40 -10.30 -27.97
C LYS A 237 -26.86 -8.89 -27.66
N GLY A 238 -25.88 -8.43 -28.44
CA GLY A 238 -25.34 -7.07 -28.27
C GLY A 238 -24.40 -6.87 -27.07
N LYS A 239 -23.78 -7.93 -26.56
CA LYS A 239 -22.86 -7.91 -25.39
C LYS A 239 -21.84 -6.78 -25.42
N ARG A 240 -21.32 -6.43 -26.63
CA ARG A 240 -20.33 -5.36 -26.79
C ARG A 240 -20.92 -3.99 -26.43
N ILE A 241 -22.17 -3.70 -26.83
CA ILE A 241 -22.84 -2.44 -26.54
C ILE A 241 -23.10 -2.32 -25.04
N PHE A 242 -23.68 -3.36 -24.44
CA PHE A 242 -23.90 -3.37 -22.99
C PHE A 242 -22.57 -3.26 -22.21
N GLY A 243 -21.51 -3.94 -22.67
CA GLY A 243 -20.19 -3.83 -22.07
C GLY A 243 -19.65 -2.40 -22.07
N VAL A 244 -19.80 -1.68 -23.18
CA VAL A 244 -19.41 -0.26 -23.27
C VAL A 244 -20.24 0.62 -22.33
N ILE A 245 -21.56 0.44 -22.30
CA ILE A 245 -22.46 1.22 -21.42
C ILE A 245 -22.09 0.99 -19.93
N LEU A 246 -21.83 -0.25 -19.56
CA LEU A 246 -21.48 -0.60 -18.17
C LEU A 246 -20.08 -0.12 -17.75
N LEU A 247 -19.23 0.26 -18.70
CA LEU A 247 -17.93 0.88 -18.43
C LEU A 247 -18.00 2.41 -18.36
N LEU A 248 -19.16 3.04 -18.65
CA LEU A 248 -19.31 4.50 -18.57
C LEU A 248 -18.93 5.10 -17.22
N PRO A 249 -19.16 4.45 -16.05
CA PRO A 249 -18.67 4.98 -14.77
C PRO A 249 -17.17 5.25 -14.75
N TRP A 250 -16.39 4.55 -15.56
CA TRP A 250 -14.94 4.74 -15.68
C TRP A 250 -14.53 5.76 -16.75
N ALA A 251 -15.43 6.14 -17.64
CA ALA A 251 -15.16 7.12 -18.69
C ALA A 251 -14.95 8.54 -18.13
N VAL A 252 -15.43 8.81 -16.92
CA VAL A 252 -15.30 10.09 -16.22
C VAL A 252 -14.42 9.93 -15.00
N PRO A 253 -13.49 10.86 -14.73
CA PRO A 253 -12.69 10.83 -13.51
C PRO A 253 -13.59 10.74 -12.25
N ALA A 254 -13.24 9.83 -11.33
CA ALA A 254 -14.09 9.51 -10.18
C ALA A 254 -14.47 10.73 -9.34
N PHE A 255 -13.56 11.69 -9.15
CA PHE A 255 -13.83 12.90 -8.36
C PHE A 255 -14.95 13.75 -8.97
N ILE A 256 -15.01 13.89 -10.32
CA ILE A 256 -16.07 14.62 -11.01
C ILE A 256 -17.40 13.91 -10.79
N THR A 257 -17.40 12.59 -10.91
CA THR A 257 -18.59 11.77 -10.73
C THR A 257 -19.10 11.86 -9.29
N ILE A 258 -18.24 11.76 -8.29
CA ILE A 258 -18.61 11.88 -6.87
C ILE A 258 -19.22 13.27 -6.59
N MET A 259 -18.60 14.35 -7.08
CA MET A 259 -19.14 15.71 -6.91
C MET A 259 -20.48 15.89 -7.63
N SER A 260 -20.65 15.27 -8.80
CA SER A 260 -21.94 15.27 -9.51
C SER A 260 -23.03 14.56 -8.71
N PHE A 261 -22.73 13.38 -8.16
CA PHE A 261 -23.65 12.70 -7.25
C PHE A 261 -23.91 13.50 -5.97
N SER A 262 -22.90 14.13 -5.40
CA SER A 262 -23.06 15.01 -4.25
C SER A 262 -24.10 16.10 -4.49
N ASN A 263 -24.13 16.69 -5.70
CA ASN A 263 -25.14 17.66 -6.10
C ASN A 263 -26.50 17.01 -6.38
N MET A 264 -26.54 15.84 -7.03
CA MET A 264 -27.80 15.12 -7.30
C MET A 264 -28.51 14.69 -6.02
N PHE A 265 -27.76 14.36 -4.97
CA PHE A 265 -28.25 13.97 -3.65
C PHE A 265 -28.40 15.17 -2.69
N ASN A 266 -28.42 16.41 -3.19
CA ASN A 266 -28.73 17.56 -2.33
C ASN A 266 -30.19 17.48 -1.84
N ASP A 267 -30.43 17.74 -0.56
CA ASP A 267 -31.73 17.53 0.08
C ASP A 267 -32.83 18.40 -0.51
N SER A 268 -32.50 19.66 -0.86
CA SER A 268 -33.48 20.64 -1.31
C SER A 268 -33.63 20.72 -2.82
N VAL A 269 -32.51 20.79 -3.55
CA VAL A 269 -32.49 21.07 -5.00
C VAL A 269 -31.98 19.89 -5.85
N GLY A 270 -31.52 18.82 -5.20
CA GLY A 270 -30.96 17.66 -5.88
C GLY A 270 -31.97 16.92 -6.74
N ALA A 271 -31.54 16.44 -7.90
CA ALA A 271 -32.36 15.76 -8.87
C ALA A 271 -33.07 14.50 -8.31
N ILE A 272 -32.48 13.85 -7.33
CA ILE A 272 -33.09 12.66 -6.70
C ILE A 272 -34.39 13.03 -6.00
N ASN A 273 -34.42 14.08 -5.16
CA ASN A 273 -35.63 14.51 -4.47
C ASN A 273 -36.59 15.32 -5.35
N SER A 274 -36.07 16.10 -6.30
CA SER A 274 -36.88 17.00 -7.09
C SER A 274 -37.49 16.35 -8.36
N GLN A 275 -36.87 15.26 -8.86
CA GLN A 275 -37.30 14.63 -10.11
C GLN A 275 -37.53 13.12 -9.98
N VAL A 276 -36.55 12.38 -9.43
CA VAL A 276 -36.58 10.90 -9.38
C VAL A 276 -37.66 10.41 -8.42
N ILE A 277 -37.69 10.90 -7.19
CA ILE A 277 -38.71 10.51 -6.21
C ILE A 277 -40.13 10.87 -6.69
N PRO A 278 -40.43 12.09 -7.17
CA PRO A 278 -41.74 12.40 -7.73
C PRO A 278 -42.13 11.52 -8.93
N PHE A 279 -41.16 11.19 -9.81
CA PHE A 279 -41.43 10.27 -10.92
C PHE A 279 -41.79 8.86 -10.42
N ILE A 280 -41.12 8.35 -9.40
CA ILE A 280 -41.45 7.04 -8.79
C ILE A 280 -42.81 7.09 -8.09
N ASN A 281 -43.15 8.21 -7.45
CA ASN A 281 -44.44 8.39 -6.76
C ASN A 281 -45.65 8.49 -7.73
N ASN A 282 -45.43 8.61 -9.06
CA ASN A 282 -46.50 8.42 -10.05
C ASN A 282 -46.92 6.94 -10.20
N LEU A 283 -46.12 5.99 -9.65
CA LEU A 283 -46.54 4.59 -9.67
C LEU A 283 -47.59 4.32 -8.58
N PRO A 284 -48.59 3.47 -8.88
CA PRO A 284 -49.66 3.16 -7.92
C PRO A 284 -49.05 2.51 -6.66
N PHE A 285 -49.56 2.92 -5.50
CA PHE A 285 -49.17 2.42 -4.18
C PHE A 285 -47.73 2.80 -3.72
N VAL A 286 -47.09 3.75 -4.38
CA VAL A 286 -45.79 4.27 -3.97
C VAL A 286 -45.91 5.72 -3.51
N ASP A 287 -45.52 6.02 -2.29
CA ASP A 287 -45.47 7.37 -1.73
C ASP A 287 -44.19 7.49 -0.89
N ILE A 288 -43.12 7.95 -1.50
CA ILE A 288 -41.80 8.13 -0.89
C ILE A 288 -41.65 9.61 -0.53
N PRO A 289 -41.46 9.97 0.75
CA PRO A 289 -41.18 11.36 1.12
C PRO A 289 -39.81 11.81 0.63
N ALA A 290 -39.59 13.12 0.58
CA ALA A 290 -38.26 13.66 0.34
C ALA A 290 -37.28 13.15 1.39
N ILE A 291 -36.12 12.69 0.93
CA ILE A 291 -35.12 12.05 1.77
C ILE A 291 -34.00 13.03 2.10
N ALA A 292 -33.60 13.08 3.37
CA ALA A 292 -32.52 13.93 3.87
C ALA A 292 -31.16 13.27 3.60
N TRP A 293 -30.74 13.25 2.34
CA TRP A 293 -29.54 12.53 1.90
C TRP A 293 -28.22 13.05 2.49
N LYS A 294 -28.16 14.34 2.82
CA LYS A 294 -26.93 14.98 3.33
C LYS A 294 -27.04 15.45 4.78
N THR A 295 -28.24 15.52 5.32
CA THR A 295 -28.48 15.99 6.70
C THR A 295 -28.85 14.89 7.66
N ASP A 296 -29.22 13.70 7.17
CA ASP A 296 -29.45 12.52 8.00
C ASP A 296 -28.29 11.50 7.86
N PRO A 297 -27.64 11.09 8.97
CA PRO A 297 -26.50 10.16 8.94
C PRO A 297 -26.80 8.82 8.27
N PHE A 298 -27.98 8.26 8.49
CA PHE A 298 -28.36 6.96 7.94
C PHE A 298 -28.48 7.02 6.40
N TRP A 299 -29.20 8.01 5.90
CA TRP A 299 -29.39 8.17 4.46
C TRP A 299 -28.11 8.56 3.74
N THR A 300 -27.26 9.38 4.37
CA THR A 300 -25.92 9.69 3.83
C THR A 300 -25.08 8.43 3.67
N LYS A 301 -25.08 7.55 4.69
CA LYS A 301 -24.36 6.26 4.67
C LYS A 301 -24.86 5.36 3.54
N ILE A 302 -26.18 5.28 3.34
CA ILE A 302 -26.78 4.51 2.24
C ILE A 302 -26.37 5.08 0.88
N ALA A 303 -26.45 6.41 0.71
CA ALA A 303 -26.08 7.07 -0.54
C ALA A 303 -24.62 6.78 -0.95
N ILE A 304 -23.67 6.99 -0.04
CA ILE A 304 -22.24 6.76 -0.35
C ILE A 304 -21.95 5.30 -0.67
N ILE A 305 -22.57 4.34 0.04
CA ILE A 305 -22.41 2.90 -0.25
C ILE A 305 -22.94 2.58 -1.66
N ALA A 306 -24.13 3.09 -2.00
CA ALA A 306 -24.73 2.85 -3.31
C ALA A 306 -23.90 3.46 -4.46
N ILE A 307 -23.40 4.68 -4.28
CA ILE A 307 -22.55 5.37 -5.25
C ILE A 307 -21.22 4.63 -5.43
N GLN A 308 -20.60 4.17 -4.34
CA GLN A 308 -19.36 3.40 -4.43
C GLN A 308 -19.58 2.04 -5.12
N GLY A 309 -20.70 1.38 -4.85
CA GLY A 309 -21.08 0.18 -5.57
C GLY A 309 -21.14 0.41 -7.08
N TRP A 310 -21.76 1.52 -7.50
CA TRP A 310 -21.86 1.92 -8.90
C TRP A 310 -20.50 2.33 -9.52
N LEU A 311 -19.63 2.99 -8.77
CA LEU A 311 -18.30 3.37 -9.24
C LEU A 311 -17.35 2.17 -9.33
N GLY A 312 -17.48 1.21 -8.42
CA GLY A 312 -16.53 0.10 -8.29
C GLY A 312 -16.87 -1.13 -9.12
N PHE A 313 -18.16 -1.38 -9.44
CA PHE A 313 -18.56 -2.62 -10.13
C PHE A 313 -17.94 -2.81 -11.52
N PRO A 314 -17.66 -1.77 -12.35
CA PRO A 314 -17.10 -1.97 -13.68
C PRO A 314 -15.75 -2.69 -13.68
N TYR A 315 -14.91 -2.40 -12.69
CA TYR A 315 -13.63 -3.09 -12.52
C TYR A 315 -13.83 -4.59 -12.32
N ILE A 316 -14.73 -4.95 -11.40
CA ILE A 316 -15.03 -6.35 -11.08
C ILE A 316 -15.70 -7.03 -12.27
N TYR A 317 -16.59 -6.33 -12.99
CA TYR A 317 -17.21 -6.84 -14.21
C TYR A 317 -16.16 -7.24 -15.27
N VAL A 318 -15.19 -6.37 -15.54
CA VAL A 318 -14.13 -6.65 -16.53
C VAL A 318 -13.26 -7.82 -16.07
N LEU A 319 -12.80 -7.79 -14.81
CA LEU A 319 -11.99 -8.84 -14.23
C LEU A 319 -12.68 -10.21 -14.32
N VAL A 320 -13.91 -10.28 -13.84
CA VAL A 320 -14.68 -11.53 -13.82
C VAL A 320 -15.01 -11.99 -15.23
N SER A 321 -15.34 -11.07 -16.15
CA SER A 321 -15.58 -11.42 -17.56
C SER A 321 -14.36 -12.06 -18.23
N GLY A 322 -13.15 -11.60 -17.88
CA GLY A 322 -11.91 -12.23 -18.33
C GLY A 322 -11.73 -13.63 -17.76
N ILE A 323 -12.01 -13.82 -16.47
CA ILE A 323 -11.95 -15.16 -15.82
C ILE A 323 -12.96 -16.11 -16.43
N LEU A 324 -14.21 -15.69 -16.66
CA LEU A 324 -15.24 -16.53 -17.25
C LEU A 324 -14.85 -17.04 -18.64
N GLN A 325 -14.11 -16.25 -19.42
CA GLN A 325 -13.63 -16.67 -20.75
C GLN A 325 -12.47 -17.67 -20.68
N SER A 326 -11.79 -17.80 -19.56
CA SER A 326 -10.70 -18.76 -19.36
C SER A 326 -11.17 -20.12 -18.86
N ILE A 327 -12.44 -20.26 -18.41
CA ILE A 327 -13.00 -21.54 -17.95
C ILE A 327 -13.28 -22.42 -19.17
N PRO A 328 -12.77 -23.67 -19.22
CA PRO A 328 -13.01 -24.60 -20.32
C PRO A 328 -14.51 -24.89 -20.51
N SER A 329 -15.01 -24.81 -21.76
CA SER A 329 -16.41 -25.13 -22.09
C SER A 329 -16.80 -26.55 -21.72
N ASP A 330 -15.86 -27.49 -21.81
CA ASP A 330 -16.05 -28.91 -21.52
C ASP A 330 -16.58 -29.14 -20.09
N TRP A 331 -16.21 -28.30 -19.13
CA TRP A 331 -16.74 -28.42 -17.77
C TRP A 331 -18.22 -28.11 -17.68
N TYR A 332 -18.68 -27.16 -18.45
CA TYR A 332 -20.10 -26.82 -18.53
C TYR A 332 -20.88 -27.89 -19.32
N GLU A 333 -20.30 -28.42 -20.40
CA GLU A 333 -20.91 -29.50 -21.19
C GLU A 333 -21.05 -30.77 -20.37
N ALA A 334 -19.99 -31.21 -19.68
CA ALA A 334 -20.06 -32.34 -18.77
C ALA A 334 -21.13 -32.16 -17.69
N SER A 335 -21.21 -30.98 -17.10
CA SER A 335 -22.22 -30.66 -16.08
C SER A 335 -23.67 -30.71 -16.60
N VAL A 336 -23.89 -30.44 -17.91
CA VAL A 336 -25.22 -30.61 -18.54
C VAL A 336 -25.57 -32.08 -18.65
N ILE A 337 -24.63 -32.93 -19.02
CA ILE A 337 -24.82 -34.39 -19.10
C ILE A 337 -25.17 -34.97 -17.71
N ASP A 338 -24.52 -34.43 -16.66
CA ASP A 338 -24.81 -34.80 -15.26
C ASP A 338 -26.14 -34.21 -14.73
N GLY A 339 -26.88 -33.43 -15.53
CA GLY A 339 -28.17 -32.86 -15.16
C GLY A 339 -28.08 -31.64 -14.22
N ALA A 340 -26.93 -30.99 -14.15
CA ALA A 340 -26.74 -29.81 -13.26
C ALA A 340 -27.57 -28.60 -13.69
N THR A 341 -28.27 -27.99 -12.73
CA THR A 341 -29.01 -26.75 -12.93
C THR A 341 -28.06 -25.55 -13.10
N SER A 342 -28.55 -24.43 -13.64
CA SER A 342 -27.77 -23.19 -13.79
C SER A 342 -27.20 -22.68 -12.47
N VAL A 343 -27.95 -22.81 -11.36
CA VAL A 343 -27.48 -22.43 -10.03
C VAL A 343 -26.35 -23.34 -9.54
N GLN A 344 -26.45 -24.65 -9.82
CA GLN A 344 -25.38 -25.61 -9.48
C GLN A 344 -24.13 -25.33 -10.28
N LYS A 345 -24.22 -25.04 -11.59
CA LYS A 345 -23.08 -24.65 -12.42
C LYS A 345 -22.42 -23.38 -11.88
N PHE A 346 -23.21 -22.37 -11.55
CA PHE A 346 -22.67 -21.15 -10.95
C PHE A 346 -21.96 -21.43 -9.63
N ARG A 347 -22.58 -22.19 -8.71
CA ARG A 347 -22.04 -22.42 -7.36
C ARG A 347 -20.82 -23.33 -7.34
N TYR A 348 -20.79 -24.37 -8.20
CA TYR A 348 -19.76 -25.42 -8.11
C TYR A 348 -18.69 -25.32 -9.19
N ILE A 349 -18.94 -24.60 -10.30
CA ILE A 349 -17.94 -24.40 -11.37
C ILE A 349 -17.52 -22.93 -11.40
N THR A 350 -18.46 -22.01 -11.67
CA THR A 350 -18.15 -20.61 -11.96
C THR A 350 -17.59 -19.87 -10.75
N LEU A 351 -18.29 -19.91 -9.63
CA LEU A 351 -17.93 -19.13 -8.44
C LEU A 351 -16.58 -19.57 -7.83
N PRO A 352 -16.27 -20.87 -7.68
CA PRO A 352 -14.97 -21.30 -7.21
C PRO A 352 -13.81 -20.84 -8.10
N GLN A 353 -13.97 -20.86 -9.43
CA GLN A 353 -12.96 -20.41 -10.36
C GLN A 353 -12.74 -18.88 -10.26
N ILE A 354 -13.82 -18.11 -10.12
CA ILE A 354 -13.70 -16.66 -9.87
C ILE A 354 -12.88 -16.40 -8.61
N PHE A 355 -13.20 -17.08 -7.50
CA PHE A 355 -12.47 -16.89 -6.25
C PHE A 355 -11.02 -17.41 -6.30
N ALA A 356 -10.75 -18.52 -6.98
CA ALA A 356 -9.41 -19.04 -7.13
C ALA A 356 -8.46 -18.04 -7.80
N VAL A 357 -8.94 -17.31 -8.82
CA VAL A 357 -8.13 -16.36 -9.57
C VAL A 357 -8.19 -14.94 -8.98
N ALA A 358 -9.38 -14.49 -8.55
CA ALA A 358 -9.60 -13.09 -8.17
C ALA A 358 -9.46 -12.82 -6.66
N ALA A 359 -9.31 -13.83 -5.80
CA ALA A 359 -9.26 -13.62 -4.35
C ALA A 359 -8.20 -12.58 -3.91
N PRO A 360 -6.96 -12.57 -4.42
CA PRO A 360 -5.99 -11.54 -4.06
C PRO A 360 -6.47 -10.13 -4.45
N ILE A 361 -7.11 -10.01 -5.62
CA ILE A 361 -7.64 -8.74 -6.12
C ILE A 361 -8.83 -8.28 -5.27
N PHE A 362 -9.72 -9.20 -4.85
CA PHE A 362 -10.82 -8.86 -3.96
C PHE A 362 -10.31 -8.31 -2.62
N VAL A 363 -9.26 -8.88 -2.05
CA VAL A 363 -8.62 -8.35 -0.82
C VAL A 363 -8.13 -6.93 -1.04
N THR A 364 -7.50 -6.63 -2.19
CA THR A 364 -7.05 -5.26 -2.49
C THR A 364 -8.20 -4.28 -2.64
N GLN A 365 -9.39 -4.72 -3.10
CA GLN A 365 -10.59 -3.88 -3.16
C GLN A 365 -11.09 -3.50 -1.75
N TYR A 366 -11.08 -4.44 -0.79
CA TYR A 366 -11.40 -4.13 0.60
C TYR A 366 -10.41 -3.13 1.20
N THR A 367 -9.11 -3.32 0.98
CA THR A 367 -8.07 -2.39 1.44
C THR A 367 -8.22 -1.00 0.78
N GLY A 368 -8.56 -0.96 -0.51
CA GLY A 368 -8.80 0.29 -1.24
C GLY A 368 -10.00 1.07 -0.69
N ASN A 369 -11.11 0.40 -0.43
CA ASN A 369 -12.29 1.06 0.15
C ASN A 369 -12.09 1.44 1.62
N PHE A 370 -11.30 0.70 2.39
CA PHE A 370 -10.92 1.07 3.75
C PHE A 370 -10.23 2.44 3.81
N ASN A 371 -9.47 2.78 2.78
CA ASN A 371 -8.74 4.04 2.64
C ASN A 371 -9.36 5.00 1.61
N ASN A 372 -10.64 4.87 1.28
CA ASN A 372 -11.28 5.67 0.23
C ASN A 372 -11.67 7.07 0.73
N PHE A 373 -10.66 7.91 0.93
CA PHE A 373 -10.82 9.30 1.32
C PHE A 373 -11.74 10.08 0.38
N SER A 374 -11.54 9.92 -0.93
CA SER A 374 -12.20 10.76 -1.93
C SER A 374 -13.72 10.63 -1.89
N MET A 375 -14.24 9.40 -1.74
CA MET A 375 -15.69 9.17 -1.69
C MET A 375 -16.32 9.89 -0.49
N ILE A 376 -15.73 9.76 0.67
CA ILE A 376 -16.25 10.33 1.92
C ILE A 376 -16.14 11.87 1.90
N TYR A 377 -14.95 12.39 1.56
CA TYR A 377 -14.68 13.80 1.65
C TYR A 377 -15.40 14.62 0.56
N LEU A 378 -15.38 14.15 -0.68
CA LEU A 378 -15.99 14.89 -1.81
C LEU A 378 -17.52 14.80 -1.82
N PHE A 379 -18.11 13.79 -1.21
CA PHE A 379 -19.58 13.69 -1.16
C PHE A 379 -20.17 14.64 -0.12
N ASN A 380 -19.70 14.63 1.12
CA ASN A 380 -20.27 15.43 2.22
C ASN A 380 -19.25 15.77 3.33
N GLU A 381 -17.95 15.84 3.01
CA GLU A 381 -16.87 16.17 3.96
C GLU A 381 -16.91 15.35 5.26
N GLY A 382 -17.36 14.07 5.17
CA GLY A 382 -17.52 13.20 6.34
C GLY A 382 -18.75 13.49 7.22
N GLY A 383 -19.57 14.48 6.86
CA GLY A 383 -20.84 14.81 7.54
C GLY A 383 -21.96 13.81 7.24
N PRO A 384 -23.15 14.06 7.78
CA PRO A 384 -23.56 15.17 8.64
C PRO A 384 -23.19 15.00 10.09
N GLY A 385 -23.34 16.09 10.85
CA GLY A 385 -23.17 16.08 12.31
C GLY A 385 -21.73 15.88 12.76
N SER A 386 -21.54 15.69 14.06
CA SER A 386 -20.25 15.42 14.69
C SER A 386 -20.37 14.24 15.64
N VAL A 387 -19.37 13.35 15.58
CA VAL A 387 -19.23 12.20 16.50
C VAL A 387 -18.09 12.39 17.50
N GLY A 388 -17.43 13.55 17.47
CA GLY A 388 -16.36 13.94 18.39
C GLY A 388 -15.05 14.23 17.67
N SER A 389 -14.12 14.90 18.34
CA SER A 389 -12.74 15.23 17.86
C SER A 389 -12.66 15.64 16.39
N GLY A 390 -13.61 16.45 15.91
CA GLY A 390 -13.67 16.92 14.52
C GLY A 390 -14.19 15.90 13.49
N ALA A 391 -14.53 14.69 13.90
CA ALA A 391 -15.11 13.70 13.01
C ALA A 391 -16.62 13.91 12.81
N GLY A 392 -17.11 13.73 11.60
CA GLY A 392 -18.53 13.64 11.27
C GLY A 392 -19.00 12.18 11.19
N SER A 393 -20.32 11.98 11.06
CA SER A 393 -20.96 10.66 11.17
C SER A 393 -20.61 9.69 10.02
N THR A 394 -20.09 10.18 8.89
CA THR A 394 -19.64 9.35 7.77
C THR A 394 -18.13 9.36 7.58
N ASP A 395 -17.39 10.05 8.46
CA ASP A 395 -15.94 9.97 8.41
C ASP A 395 -15.46 8.53 8.61
N ILE A 396 -14.57 8.12 7.74
CA ILE A 396 -13.73 6.93 7.92
C ILE A 396 -12.38 7.35 8.52
N LEU A 397 -11.59 6.40 8.98
CA LEU A 397 -10.35 6.71 9.69
C LEU A 397 -9.41 7.65 8.90
N ILE A 398 -9.26 7.44 7.60
CA ILE A 398 -8.37 8.29 6.77
C ILE A 398 -8.91 9.73 6.63
N SER A 399 -10.22 9.94 6.53
CA SER A 399 -10.80 11.27 6.45
C SER A 399 -10.78 12.00 7.78
N TRP A 400 -10.92 11.27 8.89
CA TRP A 400 -10.75 11.82 10.23
C TRP A 400 -9.28 12.24 10.49
N ILE A 401 -8.30 11.38 10.13
CA ILE A 401 -6.87 11.73 10.19
C ILE A 401 -6.59 13.04 9.42
N TYR A 402 -7.14 13.18 8.23
CA TYR A 402 -7.02 14.41 7.46
C TYR A 402 -7.57 15.62 8.22
N LYS A 403 -8.74 15.51 8.85
CA LYS A 403 -9.33 16.59 9.66
C LYS A 403 -8.51 16.90 10.91
N LEU A 404 -7.91 15.90 11.55
CA LEU A 404 -6.99 16.10 12.68
C LEU A 404 -5.76 16.93 12.29
N THR A 405 -5.32 16.88 11.02
CA THR A 405 -4.14 17.62 10.56
C THR A 405 -4.47 18.97 9.94
N THR A 406 -5.67 19.15 9.38
CA THR A 406 -6.07 20.36 8.64
C THR A 406 -7.07 21.23 9.39
N GLY A 407 -7.55 20.79 10.55
CA GLY A 407 -8.48 21.54 11.40
C GLY A 407 -7.84 22.78 12.04
N GLN A 408 -8.66 23.58 12.72
CA GLN A 408 -8.19 24.83 13.38
C GLN A 408 -7.20 24.56 14.53
N SER A 409 -7.25 23.39 15.15
CA SER A 409 -6.33 22.95 16.20
C SER A 409 -5.71 21.62 15.79
N PRO A 410 -4.69 21.64 14.92
CA PRO A 410 -4.11 20.43 14.36
C PRO A 410 -3.46 19.55 15.45
N GLN A 411 -3.66 18.24 15.32
CA GLN A 411 -3.18 17.20 16.23
C GLN A 411 -2.35 16.20 15.42
N PHE A 412 -1.16 16.61 14.99
CA PHE A 412 -0.32 15.81 14.08
C PHE A 412 0.15 14.51 14.74
N ASN A 413 0.47 14.55 16.04
CA ASN A 413 0.84 13.38 16.83
C ASN A 413 -0.28 12.34 16.90
N ILE A 414 -1.52 12.76 17.25
CA ILE A 414 -2.70 11.88 17.30
C ILE A 414 -2.98 11.30 15.90
N ALA A 415 -2.98 12.14 14.86
CA ALA A 415 -3.19 11.71 13.49
C ALA A 415 -2.17 10.65 13.06
N SER A 416 -0.89 10.86 13.38
CA SER A 416 0.19 9.91 13.08
C SER A 416 0.05 8.61 13.87
N ALA A 417 -0.28 8.68 15.16
CA ALA A 417 -0.48 7.50 15.99
C ALA A 417 -1.69 6.66 15.53
N VAL A 418 -2.81 7.30 15.19
CA VAL A 418 -3.98 6.63 14.59
C VAL A 418 -3.60 5.97 13.27
N THR A 419 -2.81 6.65 12.42
CA THR A 419 -2.31 6.07 11.15
C THR A 419 -1.51 4.80 11.38
N LEU A 420 -0.62 4.76 12.39
CA LEU A 420 0.17 3.57 12.71
C LEU A 420 -0.69 2.42 13.24
N ILE A 421 -1.64 2.70 14.14
CA ILE A 421 -2.58 1.69 14.65
C ILE A 421 -3.34 1.05 13.49
N ILE A 422 -3.91 1.86 12.61
CA ILE A 422 -4.66 1.40 11.44
C ILE A 422 -3.77 0.57 10.52
N SER A 423 -2.57 1.06 10.21
CA SER A 423 -1.63 0.36 9.34
C SER A 423 -1.28 -1.02 9.90
N ALA A 424 -1.03 -1.11 11.21
CA ALA A 424 -0.78 -2.38 11.88
C ALA A 424 -1.96 -3.35 11.77
N VAL A 425 -3.19 -2.86 11.97
CA VAL A 425 -4.43 -3.66 11.83
C VAL A 425 -4.60 -4.16 10.39
N VAL A 426 -4.50 -3.27 9.40
CA VAL A 426 -4.68 -3.61 7.97
C VAL A 426 -3.61 -4.60 7.50
N ILE A 427 -2.34 -4.37 7.86
CA ILE A 427 -1.23 -5.28 7.52
C ILE A 427 -1.46 -6.65 8.14
N THR A 428 -1.83 -6.71 9.42
CA THR A 428 -2.09 -7.98 10.11
C THR A 428 -3.23 -8.76 9.48
N ILE A 429 -4.37 -8.11 9.20
CA ILE A 429 -5.52 -8.74 8.55
C ILE A 429 -5.15 -9.22 7.14
N SER A 430 -4.47 -8.37 6.36
CA SER A 430 -4.04 -8.73 5.00
C SER A 430 -3.09 -9.92 5.01
N MET A 431 -2.10 -9.96 5.91
CA MET A 431 -1.19 -11.09 6.05
C MET A 431 -1.90 -12.39 6.43
N LEU A 432 -2.88 -12.32 7.37
CA LEU A 432 -3.68 -13.47 7.76
C LEU A 432 -4.53 -14.02 6.60
N ILE A 433 -5.12 -13.14 5.78
CA ILE A 433 -5.90 -13.56 4.63
C ILE A 433 -4.98 -14.17 3.55
N PHE A 434 -3.89 -13.49 3.20
CA PHE A 434 -2.96 -13.99 2.19
C PHE A 434 -2.30 -15.32 2.58
N SER A 435 -1.97 -15.53 3.86
CA SER A 435 -1.40 -16.80 4.32
C SER A 435 -2.36 -17.98 4.20
N ARG A 436 -3.68 -17.72 4.16
CA ARG A 436 -4.71 -18.76 4.00
C ARG A 436 -5.15 -19.01 2.56
N THR A 437 -4.87 -18.10 1.63
CA THR A 437 -5.38 -18.15 0.25
C THR A 437 -4.44 -18.85 -0.73
N ARG A 438 -3.33 -19.47 -0.31
CA ARG A 438 -2.31 -20.06 -1.22
C ARG A 438 -1.86 -19.13 -2.37
N ALA A 439 -2.10 -17.82 -2.22
CA ALA A 439 -1.85 -16.83 -3.26
C ALA A 439 -0.36 -16.70 -3.66
N PHE A 440 0.53 -17.30 -2.89
CA PHE A 440 1.98 -17.32 -3.11
C PHE A 440 2.55 -18.73 -3.36
N GLU A 441 1.72 -19.76 -3.38
CA GLU A 441 2.17 -21.06 -3.87
C GLU A 441 2.30 -20.94 -5.40
N MET A 442 3.51 -20.65 -5.87
CA MET A 442 3.84 -20.85 -7.27
C MET A 442 3.75 -22.35 -7.53
N GLU A 443 2.89 -22.75 -8.45
CA GLU A 443 2.93 -24.10 -9.00
C GLU A 443 4.31 -24.29 -9.66
N ASP A 444 5.18 -25.08 -9.00
CA ASP A 444 6.47 -25.52 -9.57
C ASP A 444 6.23 -26.49 -10.74
#